data_af45d4b93bde923d378074a66a18832d
#
_entry.id   af45d4b93bde923d378074a66a18832d
#
_cell.length_a   1.000
_cell.length_b   1.000
_cell.length_c   1.000
_cell.angle_alpha   90.00
_cell.angle_beta   90.00
_cell.angle_gamma   90.00
#
_symmetry.space_group_name_H-M   'P 1'
#
loop_
_entity.id
_entity.type
_entity.pdbx_description
1 polymer ?
#
loop_
_entity_poly.entity_id
_entity_poly.type
_entity_poly.pdbx_seq_one_letter_code
_entity_poly.pdbx_strand_id
1 'polypeptide(L)'
;MSKLLALAILALAGLATAAQQPATPGYVPPNGFVPDSATATRIAEAVWIPIYGEQHILSERPFVATLDHDVWTVTGTLGRAPAGMVRVGGTAVARIAKLDGRILFVTHYR
;
A
#
# COMPACT_ATOMS: atom_id res chain seq x y z
N MET A 1 -28.03 47.76 -20.90
CA MET A 1 -26.71 47.56 -20.31
C MET A 1 -26.73 46.66 -19.07
N SER A 2 -27.75 46.75 -18.22
CA SER A 2 -27.89 45.86 -17.05
C SER A 2 -28.18 44.40 -17.42
N LYS A 3 -28.65 44.11 -18.60
CA LYS A 3 -28.97 42.75 -19.05
C LYS A 3 -27.72 41.86 -19.30
N LEU A 4 -26.58 42.46 -19.59
CA LEU A 4 -25.33 41.72 -19.84
C LEU A 4 -24.69 41.20 -18.55
N LEU A 5 -24.89 41.87 -17.42
CA LEU A 5 -24.34 41.44 -16.12
C LEU A 5 -25.04 40.21 -15.53
N ALA A 6 -26.34 40.04 -15.81
CA ALA A 6 -27.12 38.93 -15.31
C ALA A 6 -26.70 37.57 -15.95
N LEU A 7 -26.27 37.58 -17.22
CA LEU A 7 -25.83 36.39 -17.93
C LEU A 7 -24.51 35.83 -17.41
N ALA A 8 -23.59 36.67 -16.95
CA ALA A 8 -22.30 36.24 -16.41
C ALA A 8 -22.43 35.48 -15.08
N ILE A 9 -23.40 35.86 -14.25
CA ILE A 9 -23.63 35.23 -12.95
C ILE A 9 -24.18 33.79 -13.08
N LEU A 10 -25.03 33.56 -14.08
CA LEU A 10 -25.60 32.24 -14.34
C LEU A 10 -24.57 31.20 -14.82
N ALA A 11 -23.55 31.60 -15.57
CA ALA A 11 -22.50 30.71 -16.04
C ALA A 11 -21.63 30.20 -14.89
N LEU A 12 -21.34 31.00 -13.88
CA LEU A 12 -20.56 30.63 -12.69
C LEU A 12 -21.29 29.63 -11.80
N ALA A 13 -22.60 29.74 -11.64
CA ALA A 13 -23.38 28.81 -10.84
C ALA A 13 -23.45 27.42 -11.45
N GLY A 14 -23.48 27.29 -12.76
CA GLY A 14 -23.48 26.01 -13.46
C GLY A 14 -22.17 25.22 -13.32
N LEU A 15 -21.04 25.91 -13.32
CA LEU A 15 -19.72 25.28 -13.13
C LEU A 15 -19.52 24.73 -11.72
N ALA A 16 -19.98 25.43 -10.69
CA ALA A 16 -19.86 25.00 -9.30
C ALA A 16 -20.67 23.71 -9.02
N THR A 17 -21.83 23.54 -9.65
CA THR A 17 -22.69 22.37 -9.47
C THR A 17 -22.09 21.11 -10.10
N ALA A 18 -21.45 21.24 -11.27
CA ALA A 18 -20.85 20.10 -11.96
C ALA A 18 -19.66 19.51 -11.20
N ALA A 19 -18.92 20.31 -10.42
CA ALA A 19 -17.74 19.88 -9.68
C ALA A 19 -18.07 19.02 -8.43
N GLN A 20 -19.32 18.91 -8.05
CA GLN A 20 -19.75 18.26 -6.80
C GLN A 20 -20.44 16.90 -7.00
N GLN A 21 -20.38 16.31 -8.20
CA GLN A 21 -20.94 14.98 -8.42
C GLN A 21 -20.10 13.92 -7.70
N PRO A 22 -20.72 13.02 -6.90
CA PRO A 22 -19.99 11.95 -6.24
C PRO A 22 -19.48 10.93 -7.26
N ALA A 23 -18.29 10.38 -7.00
CA ALA A 23 -17.74 9.31 -7.80
C ALA A 23 -18.56 8.02 -7.61
N THR A 24 -18.66 7.20 -8.68
CA THR A 24 -19.27 5.87 -8.59
C THR A 24 -18.39 4.98 -7.70
N PRO A 25 -18.96 4.34 -6.67
CA PRO A 25 -18.18 3.46 -5.80
C PRO A 25 -17.72 2.21 -6.56
N GLY A 26 -16.49 1.79 -6.28
CA GLY A 26 -15.95 0.54 -6.79
C GLY A 26 -16.36 -0.66 -5.95
N TYR A 27 -15.91 -1.83 -6.37
CA TYR A 27 -16.12 -3.07 -5.63
C TYR A 27 -15.30 -3.09 -4.35
N VAL A 28 -15.91 -3.52 -3.26
CA VAL A 28 -15.22 -3.74 -1.98
C VAL A 28 -15.40 -5.21 -1.60
N PRO A 29 -14.33 -6.00 -1.53
CA PRO A 29 -14.43 -7.41 -1.16
C PRO A 29 -14.86 -7.58 0.31
N PRO A 30 -15.65 -8.61 0.64
CA PRO A 30 -16.15 -8.80 2.01
C PRO A 30 -15.04 -9.06 3.05
N ASN A 31 -13.92 -9.64 2.62
CA ASN A 31 -12.78 -9.93 3.51
C ASN A 31 -11.61 -8.94 3.34
N GLY A 32 -11.87 -7.77 2.74
CA GLY A 32 -10.87 -6.75 2.46
C GLY A 32 -10.08 -7.03 1.19
N PHE A 33 -9.32 -6.05 0.75
CA PHE A 33 -8.48 -6.16 -0.45
C PHE A 33 -7.24 -7.02 -0.23
N VAL A 34 -6.84 -7.24 1.02
CA VAL A 34 -5.68 -8.09 1.38
C VAL A 34 -6.18 -9.25 2.26
N PRO A 35 -6.90 -10.22 1.68
CA PRO A 35 -7.59 -11.24 2.48
C PRO A 35 -6.67 -12.30 3.08
N ASP A 36 -5.47 -12.48 2.51
CA ASP A 36 -4.61 -13.61 2.87
C ASP A 36 -3.13 -13.20 2.91
N SER A 37 -2.30 -14.06 3.49
CA SER A 37 -0.87 -13.84 3.62
C SER A 37 -0.14 -13.79 2.29
N ALA A 38 -0.57 -14.57 1.30
CA ALA A 38 0.04 -14.56 -0.02
C ALA A 38 -0.10 -13.20 -0.70
N THR A 39 -1.29 -12.60 -0.60
CA THR A 39 -1.52 -11.25 -1.13
C THR A 39 -0.67 -10.23 -0.38
N ALA A 40 -0.63 -10.30 0.95
CA ALA A 40 0.16 -9.39 1.77
C ALA A 40 1.66 -9.45 1.43
N THR A 41 2.21 -10.66 1.28
CA THR A 41 3.63 -10.82 0.93
C THR A 41 3.96 -10.29 -0.46
N ARG A 42 3.06 -10.44 -1.43
CA ARG A 42 3.26 -9.89 -2.78
C ARG A 42 3.24 -8.37 -2.77
N ILE A 43 2.35 -7.76 -2.00
CA ILE A 43 2.30 -6.31 -1.87
C ILE A 43 3.59 -5.80 -1.23
N ALA A 44 4.03 -6.41 -0.13
CA ALA A 44 5.26 -6.03 0.56
C ALA A 44 6.46 -6.12 -0.38
N GLU A 45 6.62 -7.21 -1.10
CA GLU A 45 7.70 -7.39 -2.07
C GLU A 45 7.69 -6.30 -3.13
N ALA A 46 6.52 -6.00 -3.70
CA ALA A 46 6.37 -4.95 -4.71
C ALA A 46 6.73 -3.56 -4.17
N VAL A 47 6.49 -3.30 -2.90
CA VAL A 47 6.84 -2.04 -2.24
C VAL A 47 8.33 -1.97 -1.94
N TRP A 48 8.93 -3.05 -1.43
CA TRP A 48 10.33 -3.08 -1.01
C TRP A 48 11.32 -3.01 -2.18
N ILE A 49 11.01 -3.67 -3.30
CA ILE A 49 11.94 -3.79 -4.43
C ILE A 49 12.40 -2.43 -4.95
N PRO A 50 11.53 -1.46 -5.24
CA PRO A 50 11.98 -0.14 -5.68
C PRO A 50 12.81 0.62 -4.64
N ILE A 51 12.63 0.31 -3.36
CA ILE A 51 13.31 1.02 -2.26
C ILE A 51 14.69 0.40 -2.00
N TYR A 52 14.74 -0.93 -1.88
CA TYR A 52 15.93 -1.65 -1.38
C TYR A 52 16.67 -2.45 -2.44
N GLY A 53 16.09 -2.59 -3.65
CA GLY A 53 16.66 -3.36 -4.74
C GLY A 53 16.14 -4.78 -4.81
N GLU A 54 15.94 -5.28 -6.04
CA GLU A 54 15.31 -6.56 -6.29
C GLU A 54 16.13 -7.73 -5.73
N GLN A 55 17.43 -7.79 -6.07
CA GLN A 55 18.27 -8.91 -5.61
C GLN A 55 18.35 -8.97 -4.08
N HIS A 56 18.45 -7.82 -3.43
CA HIS A 56 18.50 -7.74 -1.99
C HIS A 56 17.21 -8.29 -1.36
N ILE A 57 16.06 -7.84 -1.85
CA ILE A 57 14.77 -8.28 -1.30
C ILE A 57 14.50 -9.75 -1.60
N LEU A 58 14.79 -10.23 -2.82
CA LEU A 58 14.61 -11.64 -3.13
C LEU A 58 15.49 -12.57 -2.27
N SER A 59 16.64 -12.09 -1.83
CA SER A 59 17.51 -12.83 -0.91
C SER A 59 16.92 -13.00 0.49
N GLU A 60 15.89 -12.20 0.84
CA GLU A 60 15.21 -12.28 2.14
C GLU A 60 13.97 -13.18 2.12
N ARG A 61 13.73 -13.88 1.03
CA ARG A 61 12.67 -14.90 0.97
C ARG A 61 13.02 -16.10 1.85
N PRO A 62 12.05 -16.82 2.41
CA PRO A 62 10.61 -16.58 2.33
C PRO A 62 10.17 -15.41 3.21
N PHE A 63 9.16 -14.68 2.75
CA PHE A 63 8.55 -13.62 3.53
C PHE A 63 7.46 -14.20 4.42
N VAL A 64 7.35 -13.69 5.64
CA VAL A 64 6.37 -14.15 6.63
C VAL A 64 5.38 -13.03 6.90
N ALA A 65 4.10 -13.33 6.75
CA ALA A 65 3.03 -12.39 7.04
C ALA A 65 2.20 -12.88 8.23
N THR A 66 1.99 -12.00 9.20
CA THR A 66 1.14 -12.26 10.36
C THR A 66 0.04 -11.20 10.43
N LEU A 67 -1.17 -11.63 10.75
CA LEU A 67 -2.32 -10.74 10.87
C LEU A 67 -2.61 -10.45 12.34
N ASP A 68 -2.74 -9.17 12.67
CA ASP A 68 -3.11 -8.71 14.00
C ASP A 68 -3.94 -7.44 13.88
N HIS A 69 -5.16 -7.46 14.44
CA HIS A 69 -6.08 -6.32 14.41
C HIS A 69 -6.24 -5.71 13.00
N ASP A 70 -6.50 -6.56 12.02
CA ASP A 70 -6.69 -6.18 10.62
C ASP A 70 -5.47 -5.48 9.98
N VAL A 71 -4.29 -5.72 10.51
CA VAL A 71 -3.02 -5.26 9.96
C VAL A 71 -2.11 -6.45 9.70
N TRP A 72 -1.69 -6.58 8.46
CA TRP A 72 -0.64 -7.53 8.07
C TRP A 72 0.72 -6.94 8.39
N THR A 73 1.54 -7.67 9.15
CA THR A 73 2.97 -7.39 9.28
C THR A 73 3.73 -8.42 8.47
N VAL A 74 4.44 -7.96 7.46
CA VAL A 74 5.25 -8.81 6.57
C VAL A 74 6.71 -8.55 6.86
N THR A 75 7.47 -9.63 7.06
CA THR A 75 8.90 -9.56 7.34
C THR A 75 9.67 -10.47 6.39
N GLY A 76 10.85 -10.03 5.99
CA GLY A 76 11.82 -10.91 5.34
C GLY A 76 12.46 -11.84 6.35
N THR A 77 13.22 -12.81 5.86
CA THR A 77 14.02 -13.72 6.69
C THR A 77 15.49 -13.58 6.34
N LEU A 78 16.35 -13.74 7.34
CA LEU A 78 17.78 -13.86 7.08
C LEU A 78 18.05 -15.20 6.43
N GLY A 79 18.80 -15.19 5.35
CA GLY A 79 19.20 -16.41 4.69
C GLY A 79 20.07 -17.29 5.59
N ARG A 80 20.20 -18.57 5.23
CA ARG A 80 21.05 -19.50 5.96
C ARG A 80 22.51 -19.07 5.85
N ALA A 81 23.20 -18.97 6.98
CA ALA A 81 24.63 -18.69 7.00
C ALA A 81 25.43 -19.90 6.51
N PRO A 82 26.57 -19.70 5.84
CA PRO A 82 27.49 -20.79 5.57
C PRO A 82 27.93 -21.47 6.86
N ALA A 83 28.35 -22.73 6.75
CA ALA A 83 28.78 -23.51 7.90
C ALA A 83 29.89 -22.79 8.69
N GLY A 84 29.73 -22.70 10.01
CA GLY A 84 30.66 -22.02 10.90
C GLY A 84 30.55 -20.50 10.96
N MET A 85 29.58 -19.92 10.24
CA MET A 85 29.33 -18.47 10.22
C MET A 85 27.93 -18.15 10.75
N VAL A 86 27.75 -16.93 11.23
CA VAL A 86 26.46 -16.43 11.70
C VAL A 86 26.01 -15.27 10.79
N ARG A 87 24.78 -15.33 10.32
CA ARG A 87 24.17 -14.20 9.62
C ARG A 87 23.81 -13.11 10.63
N VAL A 88 24.27 -11.89 10.34
CA VAL A 88 23.94 -10.71 11.14
C VAL A 88 23.22 -9.70 10.27
N GLY A 89 22.40 -8.88 10.92
CA GLY A 89 21.63 -7.83 10.26
C GLY A 89 20.13 -8.04 10.45
N GLY A 90 19.38 -7.08 9.94
CA GLY A 90 17.94 -7.12 9.99
C GLY A 90 17.32 -7.48 8.66
N THR A 91 16.01 -7.44 8.63
CA THR A 91 15.22 -7.72 7.44
C THR A 91 14.26 -6.57 7.14
N ALA A 92 13.71 -6.58 5.92
CA ALA A 92 12.64 -5.66 5.54
C ALA A 92 11.37 -5.97 6.32
N VAL A 93 10.63 -4.94 6.66
CA VAL A 93 9.33 -5.02 7.32
C VAL A 93 8.35 -4.10 6.60
N ALA A 94 7.12 -4.56 6.41
CA ALA A 94 6.02 -3.75 5.93
C ALA A 94 4.76 -4.05 6.73
N ARG A 95 3.98 -3.01 7.04
CA ARG A 95 2.65 -3.16 7.64
C ARG A 95 1.62 -2.66 6.65
N ILE A 96 0.59 -3.47 6.43
CA ILE A 96 -0.39 -3.27 5.38
C ILE A 96 -1.78 -3.46 5.98
N ALA A 97 -2.66 -2.49 5.76
CA ALA A 97 -4.05 -2.61 6.21
C ALA A 97 -4.77 -3.69 5.40
N LYS A 98 -5.41 -4.64 6.09
CA LYS A 98 -6.13 -5.74 5.45
C LYS A 98 -7.30 -5.23 4.61
N LEU A 99 -8.02 -4.23 5.09
CA LEU A 99 -9.26 -3.77 4.47
C LEU A 99 -9.04 -3.13 3.11
N ASP A 100 -8.10 -2.18 3.02
CA ASP A 100 -7.91 -1.35 1.83
C ASP A 100 -6.53 -1.49 1.18
N GLY A 101 -5.63 -2.28 1.75
CA GLY A 101 -4.28 -2.47 1.22
C GLY A 101 -3.34 -1.28 1.46
N ARG A 102 -3.73 -0.35 2.30
CA ARG A 102 -2.93 0.84 2.58
C ARG A 102 -1.61 0.48 3.26
N ILE A 103 -0.52 1.08 2.81
CA ILE A 103 0.80 0.87 3.39
C ILE A 103 0.92 1.76 4.63
N LEU A 104 1.04 1.12 5.80
CA LEU A 104 1.07 1.82 7.08
C LEU A 104 2.49 2.09 7.57
N PHE A 105 3.43 1.21 7.24
CA PHE A 105 4.81 1.31 7.73
C PHE A 105 5.73 0.47 6.85
N VAL A 106 6.91 1.01 6.54
CA VAL A 106 7.95 0.29 5.81
C VAL A 106 9.30 0.65 6.41
N THR A 107 10.11 -0.34 6.68
CA THR A 107 11.51 -0.15 7.12
C THR A 107 12.37 -1.34 6.74
N HIS A 108 13.66 -1.19 6.88
CA HIS A 108 14.63 -2.28 6.82
C HIS A 108 15.54 -2.16 8.03
N TYR A 109 15.48 -3.13 8.91
CA TYR A 109 16.36 -3.17 10.08
C TYR A 109 17.78 -3.56 9.68
N ARG A 110 18.73 -3.15 10.48
CA ARG A 110 20.16 -3.45 10.29
C ARG A 110 20.63 -4.56 11.22
#